data_65f7382afb3eebbe6cc086952f470171
#
_entry.id   65f7382afb3eebbe6cc086952f470171
#
_cell.length_a   1.000
_cell.length_b   1.000
_cell.length_c   1.000
_cell.angle_alpha   90.00
_cell.angle_beta   90.00
_cell.angle_gamma   90.00
#
_symmetry.space_group_name_H-M   'P 1'
#
loop_
_entity.id
_entity.type
_entity.pdbx_description
1 polymer ?
#
loop_
_entity_poly.entity_id
_entity_poly.type
_entity_poly.pdbx_seq_one_letter_code
_entity_poly.pdbx_strand_id
1 'polypeptide(L)'
;METINKLQAGGPKYFMKDARAASTDGDPVRYPARTTLMDYEAEVAVVIGKQVRDVAAGDFTPVIYGYTLANDWSIRSNVSFGPDFQYSKNFDTGTGLGPWIVVDESIDPLDIPVGLKVNGEVRQDGNTDQMVHDWGAFGAHLSRDLTLYPGDMILSGTPKGTAVDSFKREPDGTFLDDSAFLKPGDVVEVFSPLLGTLTNEIVKAD
;
A
#
# COMPACT_ATOMS: atom_id res chain seq x y z
N MET A 1 2.50 21.58 4.72
CA MET A 1 2.92 22.12 3.40
C MET A 1 4.41 21.97 3.12
N GLU A 2 5.33 22.36 4.00
CA GLU A 2 6.78 22.25 3.72
C GLU A 2 7.26 20.80 3.49
N THR A 3 6.74 19.84 4.25
CA THR A 3 7.07 18.42 4.11
C THR A 3 6.55 17.85 2.78
N ILE A 4 5.32 18.19 2.40
CA ILE A 4 4.73 17.76 1.12
C ILE A 4 5.53 18.34 -0.05
N ASN A 5 5.90 19.62 -0.01
CA ASN A 5 6.72 20.24 -1.04
C ASN A 5 8.11 19.57 -1.18
N LYS A 6 8.71 19.13 -0.07
CA LYS A 6 9.99 18.38 -0.11
C LYS A 6 9.83 17.00 -0.71
N LEU A 7 8.72 16.32 -0.45
CA LEU A 7 8.42 15.01 -1.06
C LEU A 7 8.18 15.15 -2.56
N GLN A 8 7.42 16.17 -2.97
CA GLN A 8 7.16 16.44 -4.40
C GLN A 8 8.42 16.82 -5.17
N ALA A 9 9.32 17.61 -4.60
CA ALA A 9 10.53 18.07 -5.27
C ALA A 9 11.53 16.95 -5.62
N GLY A 10 11.46 15.80 -4.92
CA GLY A 10 12.32 14.64 -5.17
C GLY A 10 11.81 13.66 -6.23
N GLY A 11 10.61 13.89 -6.80
CA GLY A 11 9.91 12.92 -7.64
C GLY A 11 9.39 11.70 -6.86
N PRO A 12 8.57 10.84 -7.50
CA PRO A 12 8.03 9.65 -6.86
C PRO A 12 9.13 8.70 -6.38
N LYS A 13 9.00 8.22 -5.13
CA LYS A 13 9.83 7.15 -4.61
C LYS A 13 9.03 5.85 -4.62
N TYR A 14 9.66 4.77 -5.02
CA TYR A 14 9.02 3.46 -5.08
C TYR A 14 9.97 2.35 -4.65
N PHE A 15 9.41 1.22 -4.33
CA PHE A 15 10.10 -0.04 -4.12
C PHE A 15 9.28 -1.15 -4.77
N MET A 16 9.92 -2.29 -5.02
CA MET A 16 9.25 -3.43 -5.65
C MET A 16 8.66 -4.35 -4.59
N LYS A 17 7.44 -4.82 -4.84
CA LYS A 17 6.82 -5.91 -4.10
C LYS A 17 7.02 -7.20 -4.89
N ASP A 18 7.38 -8.28 -4.19
CA ASP A 18 7.48 -9.61 -4.82
C ASP A 18 6.07 -10.17 -5.05
N ALA A 19 5.73 -10.45 -6.30
CA ALA A 19 4.42 -11.01 -6.64
C ALA A 19 4.13 -12.35 -5.94
N ARG A 20 5.17 -13.10 -5.54
CA ARG A 20 5.03 -14.35 -4.77
C ARG A 20 4.62 -14.12 -3.32
N ALA A 21 4.78 -12.90 -2.84
CA ALA A 21 4.37 -12.49 -1.50
C ALA A 21 2.89 -12.05 -1.44
N ALA A 22 2.15 -12.18 -2.53
CA ALA A 22 0.74 -11.80 -2.57
C ALA A 22 -0.13 -12.76 -1.76
N SER A 23 -1.14 -12.20 -1.09
CA SER A 23 -2.27 -12.89 -0.48
C SER A 23 -3.57 -12.26 -0.98
N THR A 24 -4.65 -13.01 -1.00
CA THR A 24 -5.96 -12.54 -1.47
C THR A 24 -6.97 -12.43 -0.33
N ASP A 25 -8.19 -12.02 -0.67
CA ASP A 25 -9.28 -11.94 0.29
C ASP A 25 -9.54 -13.29 0.96
N GLY A 26 -9.60 -13.30 2.30
CA GLY A 26 -9.78 -14.48 3.12
C GLY A 26 -8.51 -15.30 3.37
N ASP A 27 -7.41 -15.03 2.70
CA ASP A 27 -6.15 -15.72 2.98
C ASP A 27 -5.58 -15.27 4.34
N PRO A 28 -5.01 -16.20 5.14
CA PRO A 28 -4.32 -15.82 6.36
C PRO A 28 -3.00 -15.10 6.04
N VAL A 29 -2.73 -14.03 6.77
CA VAL A 29 -1.46 -13.30 6.67
C VAL A 29 -0.53 -13.73 7.78
N ARG A 30 0.63 -14.26 7.42
CA ARG A 30 1.61 -14.80 8.37
C ARG A 30 2.38 -13.69 9.07
N TYR A 31 2.29 -13.67 10.41
CA TYR A 31 3.09 -12.76 11.23
C TYR A 31 4.55 -13.19 11.18
N PRO A 32 5.47 -12.41 10.57
CA PRO A 32 6.85 -12.87 10.40
C PRO A 32 7.58 -13.06 11.74
N ALA A 33 8.24 -14.20 11.94
CA ALA A 33 8.95 -14.51 13.18
C ALA A 33 10.08 -13.51 13.52
N ARG A 34 10.57 -12.78 12.54
CA ARG A 34 11.65 -11.77 12.69
C ARG A 34 11.16 -10.41 13.19
N THR A 35 9.85 -10.22 13.42
CA THR A 35 9.30 -8.94 13.84
C THR A 35 8.47 -9.07 15.10
N THR A 36 8.37 -7.98 15.84
CA THR A 36 7.39 -7.77 16.92
C THR A 36 6.45 -6.61 16.59
N LEU A 37 6.68 -5.91 15.48
CA LEU A 37 5.97 -4.70 15.07
C LEU A 37 5.52 -4.84 13.61
N MET A 38 4.36 -5.45 13.40
CA MET A 38 3.72 -5.56 12.09
C MET A 38 2.67 -4.47 11.95
N ASP A 39 2.71 -3.77 10.83
CA ASP A 39 1.84 -2.64 10.52
C ASP A 39 1.02 -2.91 9.26
N TYR A 40 -0.03 -2.14 9.09
CA TYR A 40 -0.96 -2.16 7.97
C TYR A 40 -0.86 -0.86 7.17
N GLU A 41 -1.12 -0.94 5.87
CA GLU A 41 -1.14 0.19 4.96
C GLU A 41 -2.24 -0.03 3.91
N ALA A 42 -3.41 0.60 4.11
CA ALA A 42 -4.49 0.59 3.13
C ALA A 42 -4.09 1.36 1.89
N GLU A 43 -4.27 0.76 0.74
CA GLU A 43 -3.91 1.35 -0.54
C GLU A 43 -4.93 1.00 -1.63
N VAL A 44 -4.98 1.83 -2.66
CA VAL A 44 -5.56 1.48 -3.96
C VAL A 44 -4.43 0.98 -4.85
N ALA A 45 -4.67 -0.05 -5.63
CA ALA A 45 -3.76 -0.49 -6.67
C ALA A 45 -4.42 -0.32 -8.05
N VAL A 46 -3.68 0.26 -8.99
CA VAL A 46 -4.05 0.26 -10.41
C VAL A 46 -3.40 -0.92 -11.11
N VAL A 47 -4.15 -1.56 -11.99
CA VAL A 47 -3.69 -2.66 -12.84
C VAL A 47 -3.40 -2.12 -14.23
N ILE A 48 -2.22 -2.38 -14.76
CA ILE A 48 -1.82 -1.96 -16.10
C ILE A 48 -2.51 -2.83 -17.15
N GLY A 49 -3.12 -2.22 -18.13
CA GLY A 49 -3.83 -2.90 -19.22
C GLY A 49 -3.12 -2.91 -20.57
N LYS A 50 -2.13 -2.04 -20.75
CA LYS A 50 -1.39 -1.89 -22.01
C LYS A 50 0.10 -1.80 -21.75
N GLN A 51 0.90 -2.45 -22.61
CA GLN A 51 2.34 -2.26 -22.57
C GLN A 51 2.69 -0.82 -22.91
N VAL A 52 3.43 -0.15 -22.03
CA VAL A 52 3.89 1.23 -22.22
C VAL A 52 5.32 1.41 -21.73
N ARG A 53 6.01 2.35 -22.37
CA ARG A 53 7.30 2.87 -22.00
C ARG A 53 7.35 4.36 -22.31
N ASP A 54 7.94 5.15 -21.43
CA ASP A 54 8.11 6.61 -21.58
C ASP A 54 6.77 7.34 -21.85
N VAL A 55 5.72 6.94 -21.10
CA VAL A 55 4.39 7.52 -21.23
C VAL A 55 4.33 8.90 -20.57
N ALA A 56 3.70 9.87 -21.22
CA ALA A 56 3.47 11.17 -20.61
C ALA A 56 2.41 11.08 -19.50
N ALA A 57 2.53 11.93 -18.47
CA ALA A 57 1.62 11.90 -17.32
C ALA A 57 0.14 12.02 -17.71
N GLY A 58 -0.18 12.90 -18.68
CA GLY A 58 -1.55 13.09 -19.18
C GLY A 58 -2.10 11.90 -19.97
N ASP A 59 -1.24 10.99 -20.40
CA ASP A 59 -1.60 9.81 -21.21
C ASP A 59 -1.62 8.51 -20.40
N PHE A 60 -1.43 8.59 -19.08
CA PHE A 60 -1.32 7.38 -18.25
C PHE A 60 -2.68 6.77 -17.89
N THR A 61 -3.71 7.59 -17.62
CA THR A 61 -5.04 7.07 -17.24
C THR A 61 -5.59 6.03 -18.24
N PRO A 62 -5.49 6.22 -19.57
CA PRO A 62 -5.94 5.21 -20.55
C PRO A 62 -5.10 3.92 -20.58
N VAL A 63 -4.01 3.85 -19.80
CA VAL A 63 -3.19 2.64 -19.63
C VAL A 63 -3.75 1.75 -18.53
N ILE A 64 -4.50 2.30 -17.59
CA ILE A 64 -5.11 1.58 -16.48
C ILE A 64 -6.22 0.67 -17.01
N TYR A 65 -6.17 -0.60 -16.61
CA TYR A 65 -7.20 -1.59 -16.90
C TYR A 65 -8.31 -1.58 -15.85
N GLY A 66 -7.93 -1.39 -14.59
CA GLY A 66 -8.87 -1.41 -13.47
C GLY A 66 -8.18 -1.16 -12.13
N TYR A 67 -8.97 -1.27 -11.08
CA TYR A 67 -8.59 -0.91 -9.72
C TYR A 67 -8.86 -2.06 -8.76
N THR A 68 -8.04 -2.20 -7.74
CA THR A 68 -8.27 -3.14 -6.64
C THR A 68 -7.78 -2.52 -5.33
N LEU A 69 -8.18 -3.12 -4.20
CA LEU A 69 -7.62 -2.76 -2.91
C LEU A 69 -6.29 -3.50 -2.69
N ALA A 70 -5.42 -2.87 -1.92
CA ALA A 70 -4.20 -3.48 -1.45
C ALA A 70 -3.97 -3.19 0.03
N ASN A 71 -3.24 -4.09 0.70
CA ASN A 71 -2.64 -3.84 1.99
C ASN A 71 -1.13 -4.09 1.89
N ASP A 72 -0.33 -3.01 1.97
CA ASP A 72 1.12 -3.11 1.94
C ASP A 72 1.65 -3.40 3.35
N TRP A 73 1.52 -4.68 3.76
CA TRP A 73 1.97 -5.15 5.06
C TRP A 73 3.42 -4.78 5.32
N SER A 74 3.68 -4.22 6.49
CA SER A 74 4.97 -3.59 6.79
C SER A 74 5.55 -4.10 8.10
N ILE A 75 6.84 -4.42 8.08
CA ILE A 75 7.61 -4.74 9.28
C ILE A 75 8.32 -3.49 9.76
N ARG A 76 8.08 -3.07 11.01
CA ARG A 76 8.68 -1.86 11.58
C ARG A 76 9.79 -2.13 12.59
N SER A 77 9.86 -3.33 13.15
CA SER A 77 10.91 -3.71 14.09
C SER A 77 12.24 -3.96 13.38
N ASN A 78 13.33 -3.50 13.99
CA ASN A 78 14.71 -3.65 13.50
C ASN A 78 14.99 -2.97 12.15
N VAL A 79 14.03 -2.23 11.64
CA VAL A 79 14.26 -1.37 10.50
C VAL A 79 14.63 -0.01 11.09
N SER A 80 15.91 0.27 11.22
CA SER A 80 16.28 1.65 11.01
C SER A 80 15.61 2.00 9.68
N PHE A 81 14.82 3.08 9.62
CA PHE A 81 14.25 3.63 8.40
C PHE A 81 15.39 4.01 7.45
N GLY A 82 16.24 3.04 7.16
CA GLY A 82 17.34 3.07 6.24
C GLY A 82 16.89 2.56 4.87
N PRO A 83 17.81 2.47 3.93
CA PRO A 83 17.51 2.29 2.51
C PRO A 83 16.88 0.94 2.12
N ASP A 84 16.64 0.00 3.06
CA ASP A 84 16.16 -1.34 2.72
C ASP A 84 14.66 -1.54 2.96
N PHE A 85 13.85 -0.83 2.18
CA PHE A 85 12.41 -1.08 2.11
C PHE A 85 12.09 -2.50 1.64
N GLN A 86 12.94 -3.13 0.84
CA GLN A 86 12.73 -4.47 0.32
C GLN A 86 12.58 -5.49 1.44
N TYR A 87 13.43 -5.41 2.46
CA TYR A 87 13.41 -6.33 3.59
C TYR A 87 12.17 -6.16 4.47
N SER A 88 11.68 -4.93 4.66
CA SER A 88 10.53 -4.63 5.51
C SER A 88 9.18 -4.87 4.81
N LYS A 89 9.17 -4.89 3.48
CA LYS A 89 7.97 -4.90 2.65
C LYS A 89 7.78 -6.23 1.89
N ASN A 90 8.74 -7.16 1.96
CA ASN A 90 8.66 -8.44 1.25
C ASN A 90 8.87 -9.62 2.21
N PHE A 91 7.80 -10.36 2.44
CA PHE A 91 7.73 -11.62 3.18
C PHE A 91 6.51 -12.40 2.69
N ASP A 92 6.43 -13.69 2.97
CA ASP A 92 5.29 -14.51 2.58
C ASP A 92 3.98 -13.87 3.05
N THR A 93 3.01 -13.73 2.17
CA THR A 93 1.74 -13.03 2.37
C THR A 93 1.85 -11.52 2.61
N GLY A 94 3.02 -10.92 2.35
CA GLY A 94 3.35 -9.51 2.66
C GLY A 94 2.64 -8.47 1.78
N THR A 95 1.77 -8.87 0.84
CA THR A 95 0.98 -7.96 0.01
C THR A 95 -0.45 -8.49 -0.10
N GLY A 96 -1.38 -7.88 0.59
CA GLY A 96 -2.81 -8.15 0.40
C GLY A 96 -3.29 -7.52 -0.92
N LEU A 97 -4.05 -8.26 -1.74
CA LEU A 97 -4.64 -7.78 -2.99
C LEU A 97 -6.06 -8.33 -3.16
N GLY A 98 -7.00 -7.51 -3.56
CA GLY A 98 -8.36 -7.95 -3.84
C GLY A 98 -9.44 -7.02 -3.28
N PRO A 99 -10.67 -7.51 -3.11
CA PRO A 99 -11.14 -8.89 -3.36
C PRO A 99 -11.27 -9.23 -4.85
N TRP A 100 -11.34 -8.23 -5.73
CA TRP A 100 -11.44 -8.34 -7.19
C TRP A 100 -10.83 -7.12 -7.86
N ILE A 101 -10.70 -7.17 -9.18
CA ILE A 101 -10.35 -6.02 -10.00
C ILE A 101 -11.66 -5.43 -10.52
N VAL A 102 -11.91 -4.17 -10.21
CA VAL A 102 -13.05 -3.40 -10.75
C VAL A 102 -12.63 -2.74 -12.05
N VAL A 103 -13.37 -3.05 -13.12
CA VAL A 103 -13.17 -2.48 -14.45
C VAL A 103 -14.39 -1.62 -14.76
N ASP A 104 -14.30 -0.33 -14.45
CA ASP A 104 -15.37 0.64 -14.64
C ASP A 104 -14.74 1.98 -15.06
N GLU A 105 -15.00 2.37 -16.33
CA GLU A 105 -14.47 3.60 -16.90
C GLU A 105 -15.05 4.88 -16.27
N SER A 106 -16.13 4.76 -15.48
CA SER A 106 -16.72 5.90 -14.77
C SER A 106 -16.00 6.25 -13.48
N ILE A 107 -15.11 5.39 -12.98
CA ILE A 107 -14.32 5.66 -11.78
C ILE A 107 -13.27 6.73 -12.09
N ASP A 108 -13.33 7.84 -11.35
CA ASP A 108 -12.25 8.81 -11.36
C ASP A 108 -11.06 8.25 -10.55
N PRO A 109 -9.90 7.99 -11.17
CA PRO A 109 -8.73 7.47 -10.48
C PRO A 109 -8.20 8.39 -9.37
N LEU A 110 -8.59 9.66 -9.37
CA LEU A 110 -8.22 10.64 -8.36
C LEU A 110 -9.31 10.86 -7.28
N ASP A 111 -10.38 10.05 -7.29
CA ASP A 111 -11.45 10.13 -6.29
C ASP A 111 -11.92 8.74 -5.88
N ILE A 112 -11.00 7.91 -5.40
CA ILE A 112 -11.31 6.57 -4.87
C ILE A 112 -11.11 6.60 -3.34
N PRO A 113 -12.20 6.56 -2.55
CA PRO A 113 -12.11 6.44 -1.10
C PRO A 113 -11.49 5.10 -0.71
N VAL A 114 -10.60 5.11 0.28
CA VAL A 114 -9.98 3.91 0.85
C VAL A 114 -9.82 4.05 2.35
N GLY A 115 -10.21 3.03 3.08
CA GLY A 115 -10.07 3.00 4.54
C GLY A 115 -9.62 1.63 5.04
N LEU A 116 -9.28 1.58 6.33
CA LEU A 116 -8.89 0.34 6.97
C LEU A 116 -9.47 0.25 8.38
N LYS A 117 -9.88 -0.96 8.74
CA LYS A 117 -10.27 -1.33 10.10
C LYS A 117 -9.36 -2.43 10.63
N VAL A 118 -9.12 -2.38 11.93
CA VAL A 118 -8.54 -3.49 12.70
C VAL A 118 -9.57 -3.88 13.75
N ASN A 119 -10.01 -5.14 13.73
CA ASN A 119 -11.04 -5.68 14.64
C ASN A 119 -12.32 -4.82 14.66
N GLY A 120 -12.73 -4.29 13.49
CA GLY A 120 -13.91 -3.44 13.33
C GLY A 120 -13.70 -1.97 13.68
N GLU A 121 -12.57 -1.57 14.26
CA GLU A 121 -12.24 -0.18 14.56
C GLU A 121 -11.54 0.49 13.37
N VAL A 122 -12.06 1.62 12.89
CA VAL A 122 -11.46 2.40 11.80
C VAL A 122 -10.12 2.98 12.25
N ARG A 123 -9.07 2.68 11.49
CA ARG A 123 -7.70 3.16 11.70
C ARG A 123 -7.24 4.13 10.61
N GLN A 124 -7.64 3.87 9.37
CA GLN A 124 -7.31 4.73 8.25
C GLN A 124 -8.59 5.12 7.50
N ASP A 125 -8.63 6.36 7.04
CA ASP A 125 -9.69 6.93 6.20
C ASP A 125 -9.05 7.97 5.29
N GLY A 126 -9.07 7.72 3.99
CA GLY A 126 -8.40 8.52 2.98
C GLY A 126 -9.04 8.40 1.61
N ASN A 127 -8.41 9.07 0.65
CA ASN A 127 -8.86 9.10 -0.74
C ASN A 127 -7.65 9.29 -1.67
N THR A 128 -7.72 8.80 -2.91
CA THR A 128 -6.63 8.93 -3.88
C THR A 128 -6.34 10.38 -4.29
N ASP A 129 -7.25 11.32 -4.07
CA ASP A 129 -6.99 12.77 -4.25
C ASP A 129 -5.92 13.32 -3.30
N GLN A 130 -5.59 12.58 -2.23
CA GLN A 130 -4.58 12.93 -1.24
C GLN A 130 -3.17 12.43 -1.60
N MET A 131 -3.02 11.72 -2.71
CA MET A 131 -1.71 11.23 -3.18
C MET A 131 -0.76 12.41 -3.39
N VAL A 132 0.50 12.24 -2.94
CA VAL A 132 1.55 13.26 -3.13
C VAL A 132 1.90 13.43 -4.62
N HIS A 133 1.93 12.32 -5.34
CA HIS A 133 2.05 12.26 -6.80
C HIS A 133 0.84 11.48 -7.31
N ASP A 134 0.12 12.03 -8.25
CA ASP A 134 -0.99 11.34 -8.89
C ASP A 134 -0.52 10.17 -9.77
N TRP A 135 -1.48 9.38 -10.25
CA TRP A 135 -1.19 8.22 -11.10
C TRP A 135 -0.44 8.57 -12.38
N GLY A 136 -0.74 9.74 -12.96
CA GLY A 136 -0.06 10.22 -14.15
C GLY A 136 1.41 10.52 -13.90
N ALA A 137 1.70 11.27 -12.84
CA ALA A 137 3.07 11.60 -12.45
C ALA A 137 3.85 10.34 -12.08
N PHE A 138 3.21 9.40 -11.36
CA PHE A 138 3.84 8.15 -10.95
C PHE A 138 4.12 7.24 -12.14
N GLY A 139 3.14 7.04 -13.03
CA GLY A 139 3.27 6.23 -14.24
C GLY A 139 4.31 6.77 -15.21
N ALA A 140 4.34 8.08 -15.42
CA ALA A 140 5.37 8.73 -16.23
C ALA A 140 6.78 8.54 -15.63
N HIS A 141 6.90 8.64 -14.29
CA HIS A 141 8.19 8.43 -13.62
C HIS A 141 8.68 6.99 -13.77
N LEU A 142 7.82 5.99 -13.51
CA LEU A 142 8.19 4.58 -13.62
C LEU A 142 8.50 4.17 -15.04
N SER A 143 7.64 4.55 -16.01
CA SER A 143 7.75 4.10 -17.39
C SER A 143 8.93 4.69 -18.15
N ARG A 144 9.59 5.74 -17.62
CA ARG A 144 10.79 6.33 -18.22
C ARG A 144 11.91 5.30 -18.37
N ASP A 145 12.13 4.50 -17.35
CA ASP A 145 13.23 3.54 -17.29
C ASP A 145 12.77 2.08 -17.33
N LEU A 146 11.50 1.81 -16.98
CA LEU A 146 10.88 0.50 -16.98
C LEU A 146 9.81 0.39 -18.07
N THR A 147 9.73 -0.75 -18.74
CA THR A 147 8.53 -1.07 -19.53
C THR A 147 7.49 -1.66 -18.60
N LEU A 148 6.30 -1.04 -18.56
CA LEU A 148 5.15 -1.57 -17.82
C LEU A 148 4.37 -2.49 -18.75
N TYR A 149 3.95 -3.64 -18.23
CA TYR A 149 3.23 -4.67 -18.97
C TYR A 149 1.81 -4.87 -18.44
N PRO A 150 0.87 -5.38 -19.26
CA PRO A 150 -0.44 -5.81 -18.77
C PRO A 150 -0.32 -6.76 -17.60
N GLY A 151 -1.03 -6.46 -16.51
CA GLY A 151 -0.99 -7.21 -15.27
C GLY A 151 -0.01 -6.67 -14.21
N ASP A 152 0.89 -5.76 -14.57
CA ASP A 152 1.67 -5.03 -13.56
C ASP A 152 0.72 -4.22 -12.68
N MET A 153 1.05 -4.09 -11.39
CA MET A 153 0.28 -3.30 -10.44
C MET A 153 1.12 -2.19 -9.84
N ILE A 154 0.50 -1.02 -9.66
CA ILE A 154 1.10 0.12 -8.98
C ILE A 154 0.21 0.46 -7.79
N LEU A 155 0.79 0.48 -6.59
CA LEU A 155 0.12 0.81 -5.35
C LEU A 155 0.24 2.31 -5.06
N SER A 156 -0.82 2.90 -4.50
CA SER A 156 -0.95 4.35 -4.30
C SER A 156 -0.01 4.96 -3.25
N GLY A 157 0.49 4.14 -2.35
CA GLY A 157 0.90 4.61 -1.04
C GLY A 157 -0.30 4.77 -0.11
N THR A 158 -0.06 4.77 1.18
CA THR A 158 -1.08 4.70 2.23
C THR A 158 -1.44 6.07 2.79
N PRO A 159 -2.72 6.35 3.13
CA PRO A 159 -3.09 7.53 3.90
C PRO A 159 -2.57 7.42 5.35
N LYS A 160 -2.64 8.54 6.08
CA LYS A 160 -2.31 8.59 7.51
C LYS A 160 -3.16 7.60 8.32
N GLY A 161 -2.67 7.24 9.53
CA GLY A 161 -3.38 6.36 10.46
C GLY A 161 -2.80 4.96 10.54
N THR A 162 -1.62 4.72 9.94
CA THR A 162 -0.86 3.50 10.17
C THR A 162 -0.48 3.36 11.66
N ALA A 163 -0.15 2.16 12.12
CA ALA A 163 0.29 1.98 13.50
C ALA A 163 1.50 2.86 13.81
N VAL A 164 2.42 3.01 12.86
CA VAL A 164 3.62 3.84 13.03
C VAL A 164 3.32 5.35 13.16
N ASP A 165 2.20 5.83 12.63
CA ASP A 165 1.79 7.24 12.77
C ASP A 165 1.32 7.58 14.19
N SER A 166 0.80 6.58 14.92
CA SER A 166 0.29 6.73 16.29
C SER A 166 1.41 6.80 17.34
N PHE A 167 2.66 6.70 16.91
CA PHE A 167 3.80 6.41 17.78
C PHE A 167 4.49 7.65 18.34
N LYS A 168 4.73 7.57 19.65
CA LYS A 168 5.78 8.34 20.31
C LYS A 168 7.07 7.50 20.31
N ARG A 169 8.15 8.09 19.83
CA ARG A 169 9.50 7.51 19.88
C ARG A 169 10.35 8.24 20.91
N GLU A 170 11.19 7.49 21.59
CA GLU A 170 12.34 8.06 22.28
C GLU A 170 13.35 8.63 21.26
N PRO A 171 14.24 9.54 21.68
CA PRO A 171 15.26 10.09 20.79
C PRO A 171 16.18 9.05 20.14
N ASP A 172 16.33 7.88 20.75
CA ASP A 172 17.11 6.75 20.23
C ASP A 172 16.33 5.88 19.21
N GLY A 173 15.05 6.23 18.93
CA GLY A 173 14.20 5.52 18.01
C GLY A 173 13.40 4.36 18.62
N THR A 174 13.54 4.10 19.92
CA THR A 174 12.77 3.07 20.64
C THR A 174 11.29 3.47 20.71
N PHE A 175 10.42 2.52 20.45
CA PHE A 175 8.98 2.73 20.56
C PHE A 175 8.53 2.64 22.03
N LEU A 176 7.77 3.63 22.48
CA LEU A 176 7.26 3.70 23.85
C LEU A 176 6.04 2.81 24.11
N ASP A 177 5.29 2.50 23.05
CA ASP A 177 4.08 1.69 23.10
C ASP A 177 3.93 0.91 21.78
N ASP A 178 3.63 -0.36 21.82
CA ASP A 178 3.42 -1.21 20.64
C ASP A 178 1.95 -1.64 20.45
N SER A 179 1.04 -1.07 21.24
CA SER A 179 -0.38 -1.47 21.28
C SER A 179 -1.13 -1.25 19.96
N ALA A 180 -0.68 -0.30 19.12
CA ALA A 180 -1.30 -0.02 17.83
C ALA A 180 -0.89 -1.02 16.74
N PHE A 181 0.22 -1.77 16.94
CA PHE A 181 0.66 -2.76 15.96
C PHE A 181 -0.14 -4.04 16.02
N LEU A 182 -0.22 -4.69 14.88
CA LEU A 182 -0.94 -5.93 14.71
C LEU A 182 -0.36 -7.07 15.56
N LYS A 183 -1.25 -7.95 15.97
CA LYS A 183 -0.94 -9.19 16.71
C LYS A 183 -1.62 -10.38 16.00
N PRO A 184 -1.09 -11.59 16.12
CA PRO A 184 -1.81 -12.78 15.67
C PRO A 184 -3.20 -12.88 16.32
N GLY A 185 -4.21 -13.11 15.50
CA GLY A 185 -5.64 -13.09 15.85
C GLY A 185 -6.36 -11.80 15.45
N ASP A 186 -5.64 -10.76 15.03
CA ASP A 186 -6.29 -9.55 14.52
C ASP A 186 -6.88 -9.80 13.13
N VAL A 187 -8.06 -9.21 12.89
CA VAL A 187 -8.72 -9.16 11.58
C VAL A 187 -8.60 -7.76 11.01
N VAL A 188 -8.08 -7.68 9.81
CA VAL A 188 -7.85 -6.40 9.11
C VAL A 188 -8.70 -6.35 7.85
N GLU A 189 -9.44 -5.25 7.68
CA GLU A 189 -10.32 -5.00 6.54
C GLU A 189 -9.88 -3.71 5.85
N VAL A 190 -9.37 -3.82 4.62
CA VAL A 190 -9.23 -2.65 3.72
C VAL A 190 -10.53 -2.52 2.95
N PHE A 191 -11.13 -1.34 2.94
CA PHE A 191 -12.45 -1.15 2.32
C PHE A 191 -12.53 0.09 1.45
N SER A 192 -13.37 0.00 0.43
CA SER A 192 -13.78 1.12 -0.42
C SER A 192 -15.21 0.90 -0.87
N PRO A 193 -16.07 1.93 -0.89
CA PRO A 193 -17.43 1.80 -1.44
C PRO A 193 -17.43 1.46 -2.93
N LEU A 194 -16.33 1.72 -3.65
CA LEU A 194 -16.19 1.45 -5.08
C LEU A 194 -15.53 0.10 -5.37
N LEU A 195 -14.63 -0.36 -4.49
CA LEU A 195 -13.78 -1.51 -4.77
C LEU A 195 -14.09 -2.75 -3.91
N GLY A 196 -14.98 -2.62 -2.92
CA GLY A 196 -15.35 -3.71 -2.01
C GLY A 196 -14.55 -3.73 -0.71
N THR A 197 -14.33 -4.92 -0.16
CA THR A 197 -13.58 -5.12 1.09
C THR A 197 -12.63 -6.29 0.94
N LEU A 198 -11.37 -6.07 1.28
CA LEU A 198 -10.30 -7.06 1.37
C LEU A 198 -10.09 -7.38 2.85
N THR A 199 -10.37 -8.62 3.25
CA THR A 199 -10.29 -9.07 4.65
C THR A 199 -9.23 -10.13 4.82
N ASN A 200 -8.36 -9.95 5.81
CA ASN A 200 -7.33 -10.92 6.15
C ASN A 200 -7.22 -11.07 7.68
N GLU A 201 -7.00 -12.29 8.14
CA GLU A 201 -6.65 -12.59 9.52
C GLU A 201 -5.13 -12.73 9.68
N ILE A 202 -4.59 -12.12 10.73
CA ILE A 202 -3.17 -12.26 11.08
C ILE A 202 -2.98 -13.55 11.85
N VAL A 203 -2.14 -14.46 11.33
CA VAL A 203 -1.85 -15.73 11.97
C VAL A 203 -0.39 -15.83 12.40
N LYS A 204 -0.08 -16.66 13.38
CA LYS A 204 1.31 -16.96 13.75
C LYS A 204 2.05 -17.58 12.55
N ALA A 205 3.31 -17.25 12.39
CA ALA A 205 4.19 -18.04 11.54
C ALA A 205 4.32 -19.45 12.14
N ASP A 206 4.33 -20.45 11.25
CA ASP A 206 4.58 -21.87 11.62
C ASP A 206 6.01 -22.04 12.15
#